data_ea02e7ccff310cf83aff3e49e35b8995
#
_entry.id   ea02e7ccff310cf83aff3e49e35b8995
#
_cell.length_a   1.000
_cell.length_b   1.000
_cell.length_c   1.000
_cell.angle_alpha   90.00
_cell.angle_beta   90.00
_cell.angle_gamma   90.00
#
_symmetry.space_group_name_H-M   'P 1'
#
loop_
_entity.id
_entity.type
_entity.pdbx_description
1 polymer ?
#
loop_
_entity_poly.entity_id
_entity_poly.type
_entity_poly.pdbx_seq_one_letter_code
_entity_poly.pdbx_strand_id
1 'polypeptide(L)'
;MKFGARRSFAQRMQETIRERGEALPGGEVKLTTQGLYVHYGGFCALRNINMEIRERCVTAIIGPSLSGKSSLLRAFNRLNDLIPSARTEGSVFLDGVDIYQPGVDVVELRRKVGMVFQTPNPFPLSVFENVAYGPRRRGLNDRARLQEIVERTLHRAALWDEVKDKLPESGLALSGGQQQRLCIARALAMEPEVVLMDEPCRALDPISTLKIEGLMRHLVRDYTIIIVTHNMQQAARVSDTTAVLMLALDRAGELVEYGPTADIFTKPRDQRTEEYITGRLG
;
A
#
# COMPACT_ATOMS: atom_id res chain seq x y z
N MET A 1 8.21 44.79 3.09
CA MET A 1 8.31 43.32 3.30
C MET A 1 7.83 42.64 2.02
N LYS A 2 8.74 41.99 1.26
CA LYS A 2 8.39 41.26 0.05
C LYS A 2 7.81 39.90 0.51
N PHE A 3 6.51 39.71 0.34
CA PHE A 3 5.90 38.37 0.44
C PHE A 3 6.54 37.50 -0.65
N GLY A 4 7.34 36.49 -0.23
CA GLY A 4 7.90 35.52 -1.16
C GLY A 4 6.77 34.82 -1.91
N ALA A 5 6.88 34.77 -3.23
CA ALA A 5 5.91 34.11 -4.10
C ALA A 5 5.72 32.65 -3.61
N ARG A 6 4.48 32.27 -3.29
CA ARG A 6 4.15 30.90 -2.95
C ARG A 6 4.52 30.03 -4.14
N ARG A 7 5.50 29.12 -3.96
CA ARG A 7 5.90 28.16 -5.00
C ARG A 7 4.67 27.38 -5.47
N SER A 8 4.58 27.15 -6.77
CA SER A 8 3.48 26.36 -7.35
C SER A 8 3.52 24.92 -6.83
N PHE A 9 2.39 24.22 -6.88
CA PHE A 9 2.33 22.80 -6.52
C PHE A 9 3.38 21.98 -7.30
N ALA A 10 3.48 22.20 -8.61
CA ALA A 10 4.45 21.55 -9.49
C ALA A 10 5.91 21.80 -9.04
N GLN A 11 6.26 23.03 -8.65
CA GLN A 11 7.61 23.34 -8.15
C GLN A 11 7.94 22.58 -6.86
N ARG A 12 7.01 22.50 -5.91
CA ARG A 12 7.18 21.71 -4.68
C ARG A 12 7.35 20.22 -4.98
N MET A 13 6.58 19.69 -5.93
CA MET A 13 6.71 18.29 -6.34
C MET A 13 8.07 18.02 -6.98
N GLN A 14 8.55 18.88 -7.87
CA GLN A 14 9.88 18.77 -8.49
C GLN A 14 11.00 18.76 -7.46
N GLU A 15 10.93 19.62 -6.44
CA GLU A 15 11.91 19.65 -5.35
C GLU A 15 11.88 18.34 -4.56
N THR A 16 10.70 17.87 -4.16
CA THR A 16 10.52 16.60 -3.43
C THR A 16 11.09 15.41 -4.20
N ILE A 17 10.86 15.37 -5.52
CA ILE A 17 11.36 14.29 -6.39
C ILE A 17 12.88 14.37 -6.56
N ARG A 18 13.45 15.58 -6.73
CA ARG A 18 14.90 15.78 -6.82
C ARG A 18 15.64 15.36 -5.55
N GLU A 19 15.08 15.67 -4.38
CA GLU A 19 15.65 15.27 -3.08
C GLU A 19 15.68 13.75 -2.91
N ARG A 20 14.81 13.03 -3.60
CA ARG A 20 14.71 11.58 -3.53
C ARG A 20 15.77 10.82 -4.34
N GLY A 21 16.31 11.42 -5.39
CA GLY A 21 17.19 10.75 -6.37
C GLY A 21 16.42 9.87 -7.35
N GLU A 22 16.74 9.98 -8.64
CA GLU A 22 16.12 9.20 -9.72
C GLU A 22 16.72 7.79 -9.78
N ALA A 23 16.12 6.82 -9.11
CA ALA A 23 16.33 5.42 -9.42
C ALA A 23 15.02 4.84 -9.98
N LEU A 24 14.98 4.57 -11.27
CA LEU A 24 13.95 3.72 -11.85
C LEU A 24 14.07 2.33 -11.21
N PRO A 25 12.96 1.72 -10.77
CA PRO A 25 13.01 0.38 -10.21
C PRO A 25 13.52 -0.61 -11.28
N GLY A 26 14.71 -1.15 -11.08
CA GLY A 26 15.39 -2.09 -11.98
C GLY A 26 15.09 -3.57 -11.69
N GLY A 27 14.05 -3.89 -10.93
CA GLY A 27 13.69 -5.26 -10.55
C GLY A 27 12.86 -6.00 -11.59
N GLU A 28 12.69 -7.31 -11.40
CA GLU A 28 11.78 -8.15 -12.18
C GLU A 28 10.31 -7.73 -11.93
N VAL A 29 9.42 -8.16 -12.84
CA VAL A 29 7.98 -7.93 -12.67
C VAL A 29 7.45 -8.85 -11.57
N LYS A 30 6.91 -8.26 -10.51
CA LYS A 30 6.37 -8.99 -9.35
C LYS A 30 4.88 -9.27 -9.48
N LEU A 31 4.11 -8.27 -9.92
CA LEU A 31 2.67 -8.38 -10.12
C LEU A 31 2.28 -7.83 -11.49
N THR A 32 1.39 -8.53 -12.19
CA THR A 32 0.81 -8.06 -13.46
C THR A 32 -0.71 -8.19 -13.40
N THR A 33 -1.42 -7.19 -13.92
CA THR A 33 -2.85 -7.31 -14.22
C THR A 33 -3.06 -7.30 -15.72
N GLN A 34 -3.95 -8.18 -16.20
CA GLN A 34 -4.32 -8.27 -17.61
C GLN A 34 -5.84 -8.30 -17.73
N GLY A 35 -6.39 -7.24 -18.35
CA GLY A 35 -7.81 -7.09 -18.54
C GLY A 35 -8.61 -7.25 -17.25
N LEU A 36 -8.12 -6.70 -16.13
CA LEU A 36 -8.75 -6.87 -14.82
C LEU A 36 -10.01 -6.01 -14.71
N TYR A 37 -11.13 -6.67 -14.38
CA TYR A 37 -12.38 -6.04 -13.99
C TYR A 37 -12.74 -6.46 -12.57
N VAL A 38 -13.38 -5.56 -11.83
CA VAL A 38 -13.97 -5.87 -10.52
C VAL A 38 -15.40 -5.33 -10.50
N HIS A 39 -16.34 -6.19 -10.19
CA HIS A 39 -17.78 -5.86 -10.09
C HIS A 39 -18.27 -6.06 -8.67
N TYR A 40 -19.24 -5.25 -8.24
CA TYR A 40 -20.02 -5.44 -7.02
C TYR A 40 -21.50 -5.46 -7.40
N GLY A 41 -22.11 -6.66 -7.46
CA GLY A 41 -23.42 -6.85 -8.06
C GLY A 41 -23.42 -6.43 -9.52
N GLY A 42 -24.31 -5.50 -9.89
CA GLY A 42 -24.39 -4.94 -11.24
C GLY A 42 -23.42 -3.77 -11.50
N PHE A 43 -22.69 -3.28 -10.50
CA PHE A 43 -21.80 -2.14 -10.65
C PHE A 43 -20.38 -2.55 -11.02
N CYS A 44 -19.84 -2.02 -12.13
CA CYS A 44 -18.44 -2.17 -12.51
C CYS A 44 -17.58 -1.16 -11.74
N ALA A 45 -16.82 -1.64 -10.77
CA ALA A 45 -15.96 -0.79 -9.95
C ALA A 45 -14.60 -0.53 -10.59
N LEU A 46 -14.08 -1.50 -11.37
CA LEU A 46 -12.84 -1.39 -12.13
C LEU A 46 -13.03 -1.97 -13.51
N ARG A 47 -12.49 -1.29 -14.52
CA ARG A 47 -12.59 -1.69 -15.93
C ARG A 47 -11.22 -1.78 -16.58
N ASN A 48 -10.92 -2.97 -17.14
CA ASN A 48 -9.78 -3.22 -18.02
C ASN A 48 -8.44 -2.69 -17.50
N ILE A 49 -8.13 -3.01 -16.23
CA ILE A 49 -6.87 -2.56 -15.63
C ILE A 49 -5.73 -3.45 -16.10
N ASN A 50 -4.73 -2.82 -16.74
CA ASN A 50 -3.52 -3.46 -17.25
C ASN A 50 -2.31 -2.71 -16.71
N MET A 51 -1.50 -3.37 -15.86
CA MET A 51 -0.30 -2.78 -15.28
C MET A 51 0.70 -3.84 -14.83
N GLU A 52 1.97 -3.45 -14.77
CA GLU A 52 3.07 -4.28 -14.27
C GLU A 52 3.74 -3.59 -13.09
N ILE A 53 3.81 -4.26 -11.95
CA ILE A 53 4.46 -3.77 -10.74
C ILE A 53 5.77 -4.51 -10.57
N ARG A 54 6.86 -3.77 -10.46
CA ARG A 54 8.19 -4.34 -10.28
C ARG A 54 8.48 -4.64 -8.81
N GLU A 55 9.35 -5.63 -8.57
CA GLU A 55 9.79 -5.96 -7.23
C GLU A 55 10.61 -4.82 -6.59
N ARG A 56 10.62 -4.80 -5.26
CA ARG A 56 11.43 -3.87 -4.45
C ARG A 56 11.28 -2.41 -4.87
N CYS A 57 10.07 -2.03 -5.20
CA CYS A 57 9.70 -0.64 -5.43
C CYS A 57 8.43 -0.29 -4.66
N VAL A 58 8.20 0.99 -4.47
CA VAL A 58 6.94 1.52 -3.95
C VAL A 58 6.11 1.99 -5.14
N THR A 59 4.98 1.32 -5.37
CA THR A 59 3.98 1.75 -6.35
C THR A 59 2.83 2.45 -5.64
N ALA A 60 2.58 3.72 -5.96
CA ALA A 60 1.39 4.43 -5.48
C ALA A 60 0.22 4.25 -6.46
N ILE A 61 -0.97 4.05 -5.93
CA ILE A 61 -2.24 4.12 -6.66
C ILE A 61 -2.97 5.36 -6.16
N ILE A 62 -3.14 6.36 -7.02
CA ILE A 62 -3.81 7.63 -6.72
C ILE A 62 -5.06 7.80 -7.60
N GLY A 63 -5.91 8.75 -7.23
CA GLY A 63 -7.14 9.07 -7.96
C GLY A 63 -8.23 9.57 -7.03
N PRO A 64 -9.33 10.11 -7.56
CA PRO A 64 -10.45 10.63 -6.77
C PRO A 64 -11.10 9.54 -5.91
N SER A 65 -11.92 9.96 -4.94
CA SER A 65 -12.72 9.04 -4.15
C SER A 65 -13.61 8.19 -5.07
N LEU A 66 -13.82 6.92 -4.67
CA LEU A 66 -14.63 5.95 -5.41
C LEU A 66 -14.07 5.49 -6.77
N SER A 67 -12.85 5.88 -7.17
CA SER A 67 -12.22 5.41 -8.42
C SER A 67 -11.73 3.94 -8.38
N GLY A 68 -12.11 3.16 -7.39
CA GLY A 68 -11.78 1.73 -7.33
C GLY A 68 -10.40 1.38 -6.75
N LYS A 69 -9.63 2.35 -6.22
CA LYS A 69 -8.26 2.13 -5.68
C LYS A 69 -8.16 0.97 -4.69
N SER A 70 -9.02 0.97 -3.67
CA SER A 70 -9.05 -0.11 -2.67
C SER A 70 -9.53 -1.44 -3.26
N SER A 71 -10.40 -1.41 -4.28
CA SER A 71 -10.83 -2.60 -5.02
C SER A 71 -9.68 -3.21 -5.82
N LEU A 72 -8.85 -2.37 -6.45
CA LEU A 72 -7.64 -2.81 -7.14
C LEU A 72 -6.63 -3.40 -6.15
N LEU A 73 -6.39 -2.70 -5.03
CA LEU A 73 -5.47 -3.18 -4.00
C LEU A 73 -5.90 -4.55 -3.46
N ARG A 74 -7.20 -4.74 -3.18
CA ARG A 74 -7.76 -6.01 -2.69
C ARG A 74 -7.78 -7.11 -3.74
N ALA A 75 -7.74 -6.77 -5.03
CA ALA A 75 -7.64 -7.77 -6.09
C ALA A 75 -6.29 -8.50 -6.06
N PHE A 76 -5.19 -7.84 -5.65
CA PHE A 76 -3.86 -8.45 -5.58
C PHE A 76 -3.71 -9.57 -4.55
N ASN A 77 -4.62 -9.67 -3.56
CA ASN A 77 -4.62 -10.74 -2.56
C ASN A 77 -5.97 -11.44 -2.41
N ARG A 78 -6.85 -11.25 -3.39
CA ARG A 78 -8.19 -11.87 -3.42
C ARG A 78 -9.07 -11.54 -2.22
N LEU A 79 -8.86 -10.37 -1.57
CA LEU A 79 -9.75 -9.92 -0.48
C LEU A 79 -11.14 -9.53 -0.98
N ASN A 80 -11.31 -9.20 -2.27
CA ASN A 80 -12.62 -8.97 -2.86
C ASN A 80 -13.51 -10.23 -2.77
N ASP A 81 -12.94 -11.43 -2.78
CA ASP A 81 -13.67 -12.71 -2.68
C ASP A 81 -14.44 -12.85 -1.35
N LEU A 82 -14.10 -12.05 -0.32
CA LEU A 82 -14.83 -12.03 0.95
C LEU A 82 -16.14 -11.22 0.88
N ILE A 83 -16.39 -10.53 -0.21
CA ILE A 83 -17.59 -9.73 -0.44
C ILE A 83 -18.53 -10.55 -1.34
N PRO A 84 -19.69 -11.02 -0.86
CA PRO A 84 -20.55 -11.94 -1.61
C PRO A 84 -21.01 -11.42 -2.98
N SER A 85 -21.11 -10.07 -3.13
CA SER A 85 -21.50 -9.44 -4.40
C SER A 85 -20.32 -9.14 -5.32
N ALA A 86 -19.07 -9.40 -4.88
CA ALA A 86 -17.89 -9.10 -5.69
C ALA A 86 -17.63 -10.22 -6.71
N ARG A 87 -17.27 -9.80 -7.91
CA ARG A 87 -16.80 -10.69 -8.99
C ARG A 87 -15.58 -10.04 -9.63
N THR A 88 -14.53 -10.81 -9.80
CA THR A 88 -13.31 -10.42 -10.48
C THR A 88 -13.17 -11.17 -11.79
N GLU A 89 -12.87 -10.47 -12.89
CA GLU A 89 -12.61 -11.03 -14.22
C GLU A 89 -11.25 -10.55 -14.73
N GLY A 90 -10.71 -11.25 -15.72
CA GLY A 90 -9.33 -11.05 -16.18
C GLY A 90 -8.35 -11.79 -15.28
N SER A 91 -7.07 -11.43 -15.35
CA SER A 91 -6.01 -12.15 -14.65
C SER A 91 -5.15 -11.22 -13.81
N VAL A 92 -4.69 -11.73 -12.67
CA VAL A 92 -3.67 -11.12 -11.83
C VAL A 92 -2.57 -12.15 -11.60
N PHE A 93 -1.35 -11.82 -12.03
CA PHE A 93 -0.21 -12.70 -11.88
C PHE A 93 0.68 -12.23 -10.72
N LEU A 94 1.09 -13.15 -9.88
CA LEU A 94 2.16 -12.99 -8.90
C LEU A 94 3.31 -13.92 -9.31
N ASP A 95 4.49 -13.37 -9.63
CA ASP A 95 5.64 -14.14 -10.15
C ASP A 95 5.26 -15.01 -11.35
N GLY A 96 4.44 -14.50 -12.25
CA GLY A 96 3.98 -15.20 -13.46
C GLY A 96 2.87 -16.24 -13.23
N VAL A 97 2.42 -16.45 -11.97
CA VAL A 97 1.33 -17.39 -11.64
C VAL A 97 0.01 -16.63 -11.49
N ASP A 98 -1.01 -16.97 -12.27
CA ASP A 98 -2.34 -16.36 -12.14
C ASP A 98 -2.97 -16.75 -10.79
N ILE A 99 -3.18 -15.74 -9.92
CA ILE A 99 -3.71 -15.95 -8.58
C ILE A 99 -5.22 -16.26 -8.55
N TYR A 100 -5.93 -16.09 -9.69
CA TYR A 100 -7.36 -16.41 -9.83
C TYR A 100 -7.61 -17.77 -10.48
N GLN A 101 -6.56 -18.50 -10.91
CA GLN A 101 -6.75 -19.84 -11.47
C GLN A 101 -7.29 -20.83 -10.43
N PRO A 102 -8.04 -21.87 -10.85
CA PRO A 102 -8.49 -22.92 -9.95
C PRO A 102 -7.35 -23.60 -9.21
N GLY A 103 -7.56 -23.89 -7.92
CA GLY A 103 -6.57 -24.61 -7.09
C GLY A 103 -5.54 -23.72 -6.38
N VAL A 104 -5.56 -22.41 -6.57
CA VAL A 104 -4.68 -21.50 -5.81
C VAL A 104 -5.05 -21.52 -4.33
N ASP A 105 -4.06 -21.79 -3.46
CA ASP A 105 -4.21 -21.65 -2.01
C ASP A 105 -4.25 -20.16 -1.63
N VAL A 106 -5.46 -19.67 -1.34
CA VAL A 106 -5.71 -18.27 -0.99
C VAL A 106 -5.09 -17.90 0.37
N VAL A 107 -4.92 -18.86 1.28
CA VAL A 107 -4.28 -18.61 2.58
C VAL A 107 -2.79 -18.35 2.37
N GLU A 108 -2.14 -19.18 1.57
CA GLU A 108 -0.73 -19.00 1.22
C GLU A 108 -0.52 -17.74 0.37
N LEU A 109 -1.42 -17.42 -0.57
CA LEU A 109 -1.41 -16.17 -1.30
C LEU A 109 -1.43 -14.96 -0.36
N ARG A 110 -2.36 -14.93 0.62
CA ARG A 110 -2.48 -13.81 1.57
C ARG A 110 -1.33 -13.74 2.56
N ARG A 111 -0.57 -14.81 2.73
CA ARG A 111 0.71 -14.78 3.44
C ARG A 111 1.76 -14.03 2.63
N LYS A 112 1.90 -14.37 1.34
CA LYS A 112 2.85 -13.72 0.43
C LYS A 112 2.50 -12.26 0.15
N VAL A 113 1.20 -11.93 0.09
CA VAL A 113 0.68 -10.60 -0.21
C VAL A 113 -0.08 -10.08 1.01
N GLY A 114 0.68 -9.54 1.97
CA GLY A 114 0.15 -8.99 3.22
C GLY A 114 -0.58 -7.68 3.02
N MET A 115 -1.52 -7.37 3.93
CA MET A 115 -2.32 -6.13 3.86
C MET A 115 -2.31 -5.35 5.17
N VAL A 116 -2.11 -4.04 5.04
CA VAL A 116 -2.28 -3.03 6.09
C VAL A 116 -3.48 -2.17 5.72
N PHE A 117 -4.47 -2.13 6.61
CA PHE A 117 -5.73 -1.42 6.38
C PHE A 117 -5.64 0.06 6.76
N GLN A 118 -6.56 0.85 6.20
CA GLN A 118 -6.68 2.29 6.43
C GLN A 118 -6.87 2.65 7.91
N THR A 119 -7.76 1.94 8.59
CA THR A 119 -7.97 2.08 10.03
C THR A 119 -7.12 1.06 10.75
N PRO A 120 -6.26 1.47 11.69
CA PRO A 120 -5.51 0.52 12.51
C PRO A 120 -6.46 -0.49 13.16
N ASN A 121 -6.14 -1.76 13.05
CA ASN A 121 -6.97 -2.84 13.56
C ASN A 121 -6.16 -3.85 14.39
N PRO A 122 -5.45 -3.41 15.44
CA PRO A 122 -4.80 -4.34 16.34
C PRO A 122 -5.82 -5.29 16.96
N PHE A 123 -5.43 -6.54 17.17
CA PHE A 123 -6.27 -7.49 17.89
C PHE A 123 -6.38 -7.05 19.36
N PRO A 124 -7.46 -7.43 20.09
CA PRO A 124 -7.59 -7.20 21.52
C PRO A 124 -6.67 -8.14 22.33
N LEU A 125 -5.40 -8.09 22.00
CA LEU A 125 -4.30 -8.88 22.52
C LEU A 125 -3.16 -7.95 22.91
N SER A 126 -2.14 -8.47 23.60
CA SER A 126 -0.93 -7.71 23.90
C SER A 126 -0.18 -7.30 22.64
N VAL A 127 0.75 -6.35 22.77
CA VAL A 127 1.65 -5.95 21.68
C VAL A 127 2.40 -7.18 21.14
N PHE A 128 2.95 -7.99 22.04
CA PHE A 128 3.64 -9.24 21.68
C PHE A 128 2.74 -10.19 20.90
N GLU A 129 1.55 -10.48 21.40
CA GLU A 129 0.64 -11.46 20.79
C GLU A 129 0.05 -10.96 19.48
N ASN A 130 -0.08 -9.64 19.27
CA ASN A 130 -0.45 -9.10 17.96
C ASN A 130 0.56 -9.50 16.88
N VAL A 131 1.86 -9.38 17.15
CA VAL A 131 2.91 -9.72 16.19
C VAL A 131 3.10 -11.23 16.10
N ALA A 132 3.08 -11.95 17.22
CA ALA A 132 3.26 -13.39 17.27
C ALA A 132 2.06 -14.18 16.72
N TYR A 133 0.91 -13.55 16.51
CA TYR A 133 -0.34 -14.22 16.14
C TYR A 133 -0.20 -15.07 14.87
N GLY A 134 0.29 -14.47 13.79
CA GLY A 134 0.44 -15.16 12.51
C GLY A 134 1.41 -16.36 12.59
N PRO A 135 2.66 -16.18 13.08
CA PRO A 135 3.60 -17.26 13.31
C PRO A 135 3.03 -18.41 14.17
N ARG A 136 2.30 -18.09 15.27
CA ARG A 136 1.63 -19.10 16.11
C ARG A 136 0.56 -19.88 15.34
N ARG A 137 -0.26 -19.20 14.55
CA ARG A 137 -1.29 -19.86 13.73
C ARG A 137 -0.69 -20.81 12.69
N ARG A 138 0.58 -20.65 12.34
CA ARG A 138 1.37 -21.58 11.51
C ARG A 138 2.07 -22.68 12.28
N GLY A 139 1.81 -22.81 13.58
CA GLY A 139 2.37 -23.88 14.41
C GLY A 139 3.71 -23.54 15.06
N LEU A 140 4.21 -22.30 14.96
CA LEU A 140 5.43 -21.90 15.67
C LEU A 140 5.09 -21.64 17.14
N ASN A 141 5.48 -22.57 18.02
CA ASN A 141 5.24 -22.50 19.47
C ASN A 141 6.52 -22.24 20.29
N ASP A 142 7.69 -22.28 19.64
CA ASP A 142 8.95 -21.96 20.29
C ASP A 142 8.98 -20.50 20.75
N ARG A 143 9.08 -20.30 22.08
CA ARG A 143 9.02 -18.98 22.69
C ARG A 143 10.20 -18.09 22.29
N ALA A 144 11.39 -18.65 22.19
CA ALA A 144 12.59 -17.90 21.86
C ALA A 144 12.53 -17.40 20.40
N ARG A 145 12.12 -18.27 19.47
CA ARG A 145 11.91 -17.89 18.07
C ARG A 145 10.80 -16.86 17.88
N LEU A 146 9.71 -16.98 18.63
CA LEU A 146 8.64 -15.97 18.61
C LEU A 146 9.16 -14.63 19.12
N GLN A 147 9.96 -14.62 20.19
CA GLN A 147 10.54 -13.39 20.72
C GLN A 147 11.47 -12.74 19.71
N GLU A 148 12.31 -13.50 19.03
CA GLU A 148 13.18 -13.00 17.96
C GLU A 148 12.37 -12.37 16.79
N ILE A 149 11.30 -13.04 16.34
CA ILE A 149 10.43 -12.51 15.28
C ILE A 149 9.76 -11.21 15.74
N VAL A 150 9.21 -11.18 16.95
CA VAL A 150 8.53 -10.00 17.50
C VAL A 150 9.50 -8.82 17.58
N GLU A 151 10.67 -9.00 18.17
CA GLU A 151 11.69 -7.96 18.29
C GLU A 151 12.11 -7.45 16.91
N ARG A 152 12.50 -8.36 16.02
CA ARG A 152 12.93 -8.03 14.65
C ARG A 152 11.88 -7.24 13.88
N THR A 153 10.62 -7.65 13.93
CA THR A 153 9.54 -7.00 13.18
C THR A 153 9.11 -5.67 13.80
N LEU A 154 9.15 -5.54 15.12
CA LEU A 154 8.92 -4.26 15.80
C LEU A 154 10.04 -3.26 15.48
N HIS A 155 11.30 -3.71 15.39
CA HIS A 155 12.41 -2.88 14.88
C HIS A 155 12.15 -2.44 13.44
N ARG A 156 11.80 -3.39 12.55
CA ARG A 156 11.47 -3.11 11.15
C ARG A 156 10.30 -2.13 11.00
N ALA A 157 9.32 -2.17 11.92
CA ALA A 157 8.20 -1.25 11.95
C ALA A 157 8.51 0.09 12.67
N ALA A 158 9.77 0.34 13.05
CA ALA A 158 10.21 1.50 13.82
C ALA A 158 9.37 1.74 15.08
N LEU A 159 8.99 0.66 15.77
CA LEU A 159 8.13 0.69 16.95
C LEU A 159 8.81 0.16 18.22
N TRP A 160 9.89 -0.63 18.09
CA TRP A 160 10.56 -1.33 19.18
C TRP A 160 10.88 -0.42 20.37
N ASP A 161 11.56 0.69 20.15
CA ASP A 161 12.01 1.59 21.22
C ASP A 161 10.84 2.22 22.01
N GLU A 162 9.66 2.29 21.40
CA GLU A 162 8.47 2.86 22.03
C GLU A 162 7.67 1.81 22.84
N VAL A 163 7.86 0.50 22.56
CA VAL A 163 7.02 -0.56 23.14
C VAL A 163 7.79 -1.73 23.78
N LYS A 164 9.12 -1.76 23.74
CA LYS A 164 9.93 -2.87 24.28
C LYS A 164 9.63 -3.19 25.75
N ASP A 165 9.31 -2.18 26.55
CA ASP A 165 8.97 -2.32 27.96
C ASP A 165 7.44 -2.52 28.18
N LYS A 166 6.65 -2.55 27.11
CA LYS A 166 5.20 -2.66 27.10
C LYS A 166 4.67 -3.86 26.30
N LEU A 167 5.53 -4.80 25.96
CA LEU A 167 5.13 -5.97 25.15
C LEU A 167 3.93 -6.75 25.74
N PRO A 168 3.75 -6.88 27.07
CA PRO A 168 2.58 -7.52 27.67
C PRO A 168 1.31 -6.64 27.67
N GLU A 169 1.45 -5.32 27.43
CA GLU A 169 0.30 -4.41 27.45
C GLU A 169 -0.58 -4.59 26.21
N SER A 170 -1.83 -4.19 26.31
CA SER A 170 -2.79 -4.27 25.20
C SER A 170 -2.36 -3.42 24.01
N GLY A 171 -2.36 -4.00 22.81
CA GLY A 171 -2.13 -3.26 21.58
C GLY A 171 -3.16 -2.14 21.33
N LEU A 172 -4.36 -2.24 21.92
CA LEU A 172 -5.40 -1.21 21.84
C LEU A 172 -5.08 0.04 22.70
N ALA A 173 -4.18 -0.07 23.68
CA ALA A 173 -3.76 1.06 24.52
C ALA A 173 -2.73 1.98 23.83
N LEU A 174 -2.20 1.58 22.69
CA LEU A 174 -1.25 2.36 21.93
C LEU A 174 -1.91 3.57 21.23
N SER A 175 -1.12 4.61 20.92
CA SER A 175 -1.58 5.72 20.08
C SER A 175 -1.91 5.24 18.65
N GLY A 176 -2.72 6.00 17.90
CA GLY A 176 -3.11 5.62 16.52
C GLY A 176 -1.92 5.33 15.61
N GLY A 177 -0.87 6.16 15.66
CA GLY A 177 0.35 5.94 14.89
C GLY A 177 1.15 4.71 15.34
N GLN A 178 1.15 4.40 16.64
CA GLN A 178 1.76 3.18 17.18
C GLN A 178 0.93 1.95 16.79
N GLN A 179 -0.40 2.02 16.86
CA GLN A 179 -1.30 0.95 16.42
C GLN A 179 -1.10 0.63 14.93
N GLN A 180 -0.94 1.64 14.09
CA GLN A 180 -0.69 1.43 12.66
C GLN A 180 0.65 0.73 12.43
N ARG A 181 1.71 1.16 13.12
CA ARG A 181 3.01 0.49 13.05
C ARG A 181 2.97 -0.93 13.65
N LEU A 182 2.15 -1.18 14.66
CA LEU A 182 1.91 -2.53 15.17
C LEU A 182 1.22 -3.42 14.12
N CYS A 183 0.24 -2.89 13.39
CA CYS A 183 -0.39 -3.61 12.28
C CYS A 183 0.59 -3.89 11.14
N ILE A 184 1.52 -2.97 10.85
CA ILE A 184 2.62 -3.21 9.92
C ILE A 184 3.54 -4.33 10.44
N ALA A 185 3.99 -4.27 11.71
CA ALA A 185 4.82 -5.31 12.32
C ALA A 185 4.14 -6.69 12.25
N ARG A 186 2.84 -6.76 12.53
CA ARG A 186 2.03 -7.98 12.42
C ARG A 186 2.04 -8.54 10.99
N ALA A 187 1.91 -7.68 9.98
CA ALA A 187 1.98 -8.11 8.57
C ALA A 187 3.38 -8.61 8.22
N LEU A 188 4.43 -7.90 8.63
CA LEU A 188 5.83 -8.26 8.37
C LEU A 188 6.27 -9.56 9.08
N ALA A 189 5.63 -9.92 10.21
CA ALA A 189 5.93 -11.17 10.94
C ALA A 189 5.62 -12.43 10.12
N MET A 190 4.82 -12.31 9.06
CA MET A 190 4.52 -13.39 8.12
C MET A 190 5.53 -13.49 6.96
N GLU A 191 6.55 -12.62 6.94
CA GLU A 191 7.57 -12.52 5.90
C GLU A 191 6.93 -12.47 4.49
N PRO A 192 6.06 -11.48 4.21
CA PRO A 192 5.42 -11.34 2.91
C PRO A 192 6.44 -10.97 1.83
N GLU A 193 6.09 -11.19 0.58
CA GLU A 193 6.85 -10.72 -0.58
C GLU A 193 6.34 -9.35 -1.04
N VAL A 194 5.05 -9.10 -0.85
CA VAL A 194 4.36 -7.85 -1.19
C VAL A 194 3.60 -7.34 0.02
N VAL A 195 3.69 -6.03 0.29
CA VAL A 195 2.93 -5.34 1.34
C VAL A 195 1.99 -4.34 0.70
N LEU A 196 0.70 -4.61 0.81
CA LEU A 196 -0.37 -3.71 0.39
C LEU A 196 -0.73 -2.76 1.53
N MET A 197 -0.85 -1.46 1.24
CA MET A 197 -1.20 -0.43 2.23
C MET A 197 -2.36 0.42 1.71
N ASP A 198 -3.54 0.29 2.31
CA ASP A 198 -4.73 1.09 1.97
C ASP A 198 -4.77 2.34 2.84
N GLU A 199 -4.43 3.50 2.30
CA GLU A 199 -4.39 4.81 2.98
C GLU A 199 -3.75 4.79 4.39
N PRO A 200 -2.53 4.25 4.58
CA PRO A 200 -1.99 3.91 5.91
C PRO A 200 -1.76 5.10 6.83
N CYS A 201 -1.83 6.33 6.31
CA CYS A 201 -1.58 7.56 7.07
C CYS A 201 -2.82 8.46 7.21
N ARG A 202 -4.01 8.05 6.74
CA ARG A 202 -5.18 8.92 6.62
C ARG A 202 -5.62 9.59 7.93
N ALA A 203 -5.56 8.88 9.03
CA ALA A 203 -6.05 9.35 10.34
C ALA A 203 -4.90 9.68 11.31
N LEU A 204 -3.69 9.87 10.82
CA LEU A 204 -2.50 10.08 11.63
C LEU A 204 -2.07 11.54 11.66
N ASP A 205 -1.44 11.93 12.77
CA ASP A 205 -0.76 13.21 12.89
C ASP A 205 0.45 13.30 11.94
N PRO A 206 0.94 14.53 11.65
CA PRO A 206 2.05 14.72 10.71
C PRO A 206 3.34 13.98 11.10
N ILE A 207 3.66 13.85 12.40
CA ILE A 207 4.87 13.18 12.87
C ILE A 207 4.76 11.68 12.64
N SER A 208 3.63 11.08 12.99
CA SER A 208 3.33 9.66 12.72
C SER A 208 3.32 9.35 11.23
N THR A 209 2.79 10.26 10.41
CA THR A 209 2.81 10.16 8.93
C THR A 209 4.23 10.09 8.41
N LEU A 210 5.11 11.01 8.81
CA LEU A 210 6.52 11.01 8.39
C LEU A 210 7.25 9.73 8.82
N LYS A 211 6.97 9.21 10.01
CA LYS A 211 7.54 7.93 10.47
C LYS A 211 7.14 6.77 9.54
N ILE A 212 5.87 6.68 9.12
CA ILE A 212 5.40 5.63 8.21
C ILE A 212 5.95 5.81 6.80
N GLU A 213 6.07 7.05 6.30
CA GLU A 213 6.70 7.34 5.02
C GLU A 213 8.19 6.92 5.01
N GLY A 214 8.94 7.29 6.04
CA GLY A 214 10.32 6.83 6.20
C GLY A 214 10.44 5.32 6.33
N LEU A 215 9.49 4.68 7.03
CA LEU A 215 9.40 3.24 7.16
C LEU A 215 9.21 2.56 5.80
N MET A 216 8.29 3.03 4.95
CA MET A 216 8.09 2.47 3.60
C MET A 216 9.38 2.55 2.76
N ARG A 217 10.10 3.67 2.82
CA ARG A 217 11.40 3.84 2.11
C ARG A 217 12.51 2.93 2.65
N HIS A 218 12.41 2.49 3.89
CA HIS A 218 13.33 1.51 4.45
C HIS A 218 12.93 0.07 4.05
N LEU A 219 11.65 -0.25 4.18
CA LEU A 219 11.11 -1.60 3.90
C LEU A 219 11.22 -1.99 2.42
N VAL A 220 11.21 -1.04 1.48
CA VAL A 220 11.28 -1.32 0.04
C VAL A 220 12.55 -2.07 -0.38
N ARG A 221 13.58 -2.07 0.45
CA ARG A 221 14.83 -2.83 0.21
C ARG A 221 14.58 -4.35 0.22
N ASP A 222 13.62 -4.78 1.02
CA ASP A 222 13.30 -6.21 1.24
C ASP A 222 11.94 -6.60 0.65
N TYR A 223 11.01 -5.64 0.49
CA TYR A 223 9.62 -5.89 0.13
C TYR A 223 9.17 -5.07 -1.09
N THR A 224 8.26 -5.61 -1.87
CA THR A 224 7.48 -4.81 -2.83
C THR A 224 6.33 -4.14 -2.10
N ILE A 225 6.16 -2.83 -2.26
CA ILE A 225 5.12 -2.07 -1.54
C ILE A 225 4.15 -1.46 -2.54
N ILE A 226 2.86 -1.65 -2.30
CA ILE A 226 1.79 -0.99 -3.06
C ILE A 226 0.96 -0.17 -2.09
N ILE A 227 0.92 1.14 -2.29
CA ILE A 227 0.18 2.05 -1.43
C ILE A 227 -0.98 2.69 -2.21
N VAL A 228 -2.17 2.68 -1.62
CA VAL A 228 -3.26 3.55 -2.02
C VAL A 228 -3.22 4.81 -1.18
N THR A 229 -3.27 5.97 -1.80
CA THR A 229 -3.37 7.26 -1.09
C THR A 229 -4.11 8.30 -1.92
N HIS A 230 -4.84 9.18 -1.25
CA HIS A 230 -5.37 10.40 -1.84
C HIS A 230 -4.45 11.61 -1.62
N ASN A 231 -3.37 11.44 -0.84
CA ASN A 231 -2.39 12.48 -0.59
C ASN A 231 -1.29 12.44 -1.66
N MET A 232 -1.38 13.35 -2.62
CA MET A 232 -0.42 13.45 -3.74
C MET A 232 1.00 13.76 -3.27
N GLN A 233 1.17 14.55 -2.20
CA GLN A 233 2.48 14.82 -1.64
C GLN A 233 3.11 13.57 -1.04
N GLN A 234 2.31 12.73 -0.37
CA GLN A 234 2.75 11.43 0.12
C GLN A 234 3.19 10.53 -1.04
N ALA A 235 2.34 10.39 -2.08
CA ALA A 235 2.70 9.59 -3.26
C ALA A 235 4.03 10.07 -3.86
N ALA A 236 4.20 11.37 -4.06
CA ALA A 236 5.43 11.94 -4.62
C ALA A 236 6.67 11.68 -3.73
N ARG A 237 6.51 11.67 -2.39
CA ARG A 237 7.64 11.43 -1.48
C ARG A 237 8.04 9.96 -1.40
N VAL A 238 7.09 9.04 -1.44
CA VAL A 238 7.38 7.64 -1.11
C VAL A 238 7.44 6.72 -2.32
N SER A 239 6.72 6.98 -3.43
CA SER A 239 6.60 6.00 -4.52
C SER A 239 7.63 6.18 -5.62
N ASP A 240 8.03 5.08 -6.23
CA ASP A 240 8.92 4.99 -7.37
C ASP A 240 8.12 5.05 -8.68
N THR A 241 6.95 4.40 -8.68
CA THR A 241 5.97 4.43 -9.77
C THR A 241 4.62 4.85 -9.24
N THR A 242 3.80 5.46 -10.11
CA THR A 242 2.46 5.92 -9.75
C THR A 242 1.46 5.50 -10.82
N ALA A 243 0.36 4.89 -10.37
CA ALA A 243 -0.82 4.57 -11.16
C ALA A 243 -1.93 5.57 -10.85
N VAL A 244 -2.53 6.15 -11.88
CA VAL A 244 -3.61 7.13 -11.76
C VAL A 244 -4.91 6.47 -12.20
N LEU A 245 -5.83 6.28 -11.26
CA LEU A 245 -7.18 5.78 -11.52
C LEU A 245 -8.16 6.95 -11.58
N MET A 246 -8.94 7.01 -12.65
CA MET A 246 -9.99 8.02 -12.83
C MET A 246 -11.35 7.35 -13.03
N LEU A 247 -12.42 8.11 -12.80
CA LEU A 247 -13.78 7.65 -13.05
C LEU A 247 -14.15 7.88 -14.51
N ALA A 248 -14.66 6.83 -15.17
CA ALA A 248 -15.34 6.95 -16.44
C ALA A 248 -16.73 7.56 -16.26
N LEU A 249 -17.43 7.86 -17.37
CA LEU A 249 -18.78 8.46 -17.35
C LEU A 249 -19.79 7.60 -16.58
N ASP A 250 -19.67 6.29 -16.63
CA ASP A 250 -20.51 5.33 -15.91
C ASP A 250 -19.98 4.98 -14.51
N ARG A 251 -19.01 5.76 -14.02
CA ARG A 251 -18.36 5.62 -12.70
C ARG A 251 -17.48 4.39 -12.53
N ALA A 252 -17.17 3.64 -13.56
CA ALA A 252 -16.13 2.63 -13.49
C ALA A 252 -14.76 3.29 -13.31
N GLY A 253 -13.90 2.71 -12.48
CA GLY A 253 -12.51 3.15 -12.35
C GLY A 253 -11.69 2.62 -13.52
N GLU A 254 -10.92 3.48 -14.15
CA GLU A 254 -10.01 3.16 -15.25
C GLU A 254 -8.60 3.62 -14.94
N LEU A 255 -7.60 2.82 -15.34
CA LEU A 255 -6.20 3.24 -15.28
C LEU A 255 -5.91 4.16 -16.45
N VAL A 256 -5.73 5.45 -16.18
CA VAL A 256 -5.52 6.47 -17.21
C VAL A 256 -4.05 6.72 -17.48
N GLU A 257 -3.22 6.56 -16.46
CA GLU A 257 -1.78 6.73 -16.61
C GLU A 257 -1.03 5.88 -15.59
N TYR A 258 0.12 5.31 -15.99
CA TYR A 258 1.02 4.56 -15.13
C TYR A 258 2.47 4.76 -15.57
N GLY A 259 3.35 5.06 -14.65
CA GLY A 259 4.76 5.27 -14.95
C GLY A 259 5.59 5.76 -13.77
N PRO A 260 6.82 6.19 -14.02
CA PRO A 260 7.68 6.79 -13.01
C PRO A 260 6.97 7.95 -12.31
N THR A 261 7.03 7.97 -10.98
CA THR A 261 6.38 9.02 -10.19
C THR A 261 6.80 10.42 -10.62
N ALA A 262 8.08 10.58 -10.96
CA ALA A 262 8.60 11.85 -11.45
C ALA A 262 7.86 12.34 -12.71
N ASP A 263 7.64 11.44 -13.68
CA ASP A 263 6.97 11.79 -14.94
C ASP A 263 5.48 12.11 -14.68
N ILE A 264 4.79 11.28 -13.92
CA ILE A 264 3.37 11.48 -13.58
C ILE A 264 3.13 12.86 -12.95
N PHE A 265 3.99 13.31 -12.02
CA PHE A 265 3.81 14.57 -11.31
C PHE A 265 4.38 15.80 -12.02
N THR A 266 5.26 15.65 -13.02
CA THR A 266 5.91 16.79 -13.69
C THR A 266 5.55 16.93 -15.15
N LYS A 267 5.21 15.83 -15.82
CA LYS A 267 4.93 15.76 -17.26
C LYS A 267 3.84 14.73 -17.57
N PRO A 268 2.65 14.85 -16.93
CA PRO A 268 1.54 13.94 -17.19
C PRO A 268 1.19 13.95 -18.69
N ARG A 269 0.84 12.78 -19.22
CA ARG A 269 0.47 12.60 -20.63
C ARG A 269 -1.04 12.68 -20.85
N ASP A 270 -1.82 12.26 -19.84
CA ASP A 270 -3.28 12.31 -19.86
C ASP A 270 -3.76 13.61 -19.20
N GLN A 271 -4.62 14.36 -19.89
CA GLN A 271 -5.16 15.62 -19.39
C GLN A 271 -5.90 15.44 -18.04
N ARG A 272 -6.60 14.32 -17.84
CA ARG A 272 -7.30 14.01 -16.58
C ARG A 272 -6.31 13.88 -15.41
N THR A 273 -5.12 13.31 -15.68
CA THR A 273 -4.03 13.23 -14.71
C THR A 273 -3.55 14.63 -14.32
N GLU A 274 -3.32 15.51 -15.32
CA GLU A 274 -2.89 16.90 -15.09
C GLU A 274 -3.91 17.66 -14.26
N GLU A 275 -5.19 17.59 -14.62
CA GLU A 275 -6.28 18.26 -13.93
C GLU A 275 -6.42 17.76 -12.48
N TYR A 276 -6.29 16.43 -12.25
CA TYR A 276 -6.36 15.85 -10.92
C TYR A 276 -5.18 16.29 -10.04
N ILE A 277 -3.94 16.22 -10.55
CA ILE A 277 -2.73 16.59 -9.81
C ILE A 277 -2.71 18.09 -9.48
N THR A 278 -3.21 18.92 -10.38
CA THR A 278 -3.26 20.38 -10.17
C THR A 278 -4.45 20.84 -9.34
N GLY A 279 -5.35 19.93 -8.93
CA GLY A 279 -6.55 20.24 -8.15
C GLY A 279 -7.64 20.95 -8.94
N ARG A 280 -7.64 20.84 -10.28
CA ARG A 280 -8.68 21.36 -11.15
C ARG A 280 -9.87 20.42 -11.29
N LEU A 281 -9.67 19.12 -11.00
CA LEU A 281 -10.72 18.12 -10.84
C LEU A 281 -10.88 17.86 -9.33
N GLY A 282 -11.93 18.37 -8.74
CA GLY A 282 -12.30 18.19 -7.34
C GLY A 282 -13.76 18.46 -7.14
#